data_d6953a48a10b4b0d98e8c095b8c4e048
#
_entry.id   d6953a48a10b4b0d98e8c095b8c4e048
#
_cell.length_a   1.000
_cell.length_b   1.000
_cell.length_c   1.000
_cell.angle_alpha   90.00
_cell.angle_beta   90.00
_cell.angle_gamma   90.00
#
_symmetry.space_group_name_H-M   'P 1'
#
loop_
_entity.id
_entity.type
_entity.pdbx_description
1 polymer ?
#
loop_
_entity_poly.entity_id
_entity_poly.type
_entity_poly.pdbx_seq_one_letter_code
_entity_poly.pdbx_strand_id
1 'polypeptide(L)'
;MERVCSPPSLPCPQLQYILYSQKSSIIGDTRPLPPPLIDTKADEDQFKDTDPFVDPPISIDHGLNFKVGKGTFLNFNLIVLDTCLVTIGERVLFGPNVSIYGATHPMDPAVRRGLEGPEAGKEVHVEDDVWIGGSVIILAGVRIGRGSTVGAGSVVTRVCLFLSFLSYRWYVDC
;
A
#
# COMPACT_ATOMS: atom_id res chain seq x y z
N MET A 1 17.09 -8.86 -16.93
CA MET A 1 16.33 -7.86 -17.70
C MET A 1 15.37 -7.21 -16.71
N GLU A 2 15.81 -6.12 -16.08
CA GLU A 2 15.04 -5.39 -15.06
C GLU A 2 13.89 -4.68 -15.75
N ARG A 3 12.67 -4.94 -15.31
CA ARG A 3 11.52 -4.16 -15.79
C ARG A 3 11.55 -2.80 -15.12
N VAL A 4 11.79 -1.78 -15.91
CA VAL A 4 11.56 -0.39 -15.51
C VAL A 4 10.06 -0.22 -15.29
N CYS A 5 9.66 0.18 -14.08
CA CYS A 5 8.26 0.45 -13.77
C CYS A 5 7.72 1.59 -14.65
N SER A 6 6.56 1.38 -15.26
CA SER A 6 5.89 2.39 -16.09
C SER A 6 5.36 3.56 -15.24
N PRO A 7 5.31 4.80 -15.75
CA PRO A 7 4.84 5.95 -14.98
C PRO A 7 3.35 5.84 -14.61
N PRO A 8 2.96 6.27 -13.40
CA PRO A 8 1.63 6.06 -12.83
C PRO A 8 0.59 7.11 -13.25
N SER A 9 -0.70 6.73 -13.17
CA SER A 9 -1.81 7.67 -13.09
C SER A 9 -1.80 8.38 -11.73
N LEU A 10 -2.26 9.65 -11.68
CA LEU A 10 -2.28 10.46 -10.46
C LEU A 10 -3.00 9.77 -9.30
N PRO A 11 -2.46 9.86 -8.07
CA PRO A 11 -3.10 9.31 -6.89
C PRO A 11 -4.38 10.09 -6.53
N CYS A 12 -5.27 9.43 -5.78
CA CYS A 12 -6.47 10.03 -5.20
C CYS A 12 -6.15 11.33 -4.43
N PRO A 13 -7.01 12.36 -4.48
CA PRO A 13 -6.77 13.66 -3.84
C PRO A 13 -6.43 13.59 -2.35
N GLN A 14 -7.09 12.71 -1.58
CA GLN A 14 -6.80 12.52 -0.16
C GLN A 14 -5.41 11.92 0.08
N LEU A 15 -5.05 10.88 -0.65
CA LEU A 15 -3.71 10.30 -0.61
C LEU A 15 -2.66 11.32 -1.01
N GLN A 16 -2.93 12.11 -2.04
CA GLN A 16 -2.05 13.17 -2.49
C GLN A 16 -1.84 14.24 -1.42
N TYR A 17 -2.89 14.64 -0.69
CA TYR A 17 -2.80 15.60 0.41
C TYR A 17 -1.96 15.05 1.58
N ILE A 18 -2.22 13.81 2.00
CA ILE A 18 -1.47 13.17 3.09
C ILE A 18 0.01 13.01 2.72
N LEU A 19 0.30 12.51 1.52
CA LEU A 19 1.67 12.38 1.02
C LEU A 19 2.38 13.72 0.95
N TYR A 20 1.69 14.75 0.47
CA TYR A 20 2.25 16.08 0.37
C TYR A 20 2.55 16.69 1.74
N SER A 21 1.64 16.56 2.71
CA SER A 21 1.84 17.05 4.08
C SER A 21 2.99 16.36 4.81
N GLN A 22 3.16 15.06 4.61
CA GLN A 22 4.28 14.31 5.19
C GLN A 22 5.63 14.68 4.55
N LYS A 23 5.70 14.78 3.23
CA LYS A 23 6.94 15.17 2.52
C LYS A 23 7.35 16.60 2.80
N SER A 24 6.43 17.54 2.90
CA SER A 24 6.77 18.95 3.15
C SER A 24 7.44 19.16 4.51
N SER A 25 7.11 18.34 5.51
CA SER A 25 7.72 18.40 6.84
C SER A 25 9.15 17.83 6.89
N ILE A 26 9.49 16.90 6.00
CA ILE A 26 10.76 16.18 6.00
C ILE A 26 11.80 16.86 5.09
N ILE A 27 11.38 17.42 3.97
CA ILE A 27 12.28 17.90 2.90
C ILE A 27 12.42 19.45 2.90
N GLY A 28 11.74 20.14 3.80
CA GLY A 28 11.75 21.62 3.80
C GLY A 28 11.07 22.22 2.56
N ASP A 29 10.10 21.50 1.97
CA ASP A 29 9.34 21.97 0.83
C ASP A 29 8.49 23.19 1.24
N THR A 30 8.79 24.33 0.66
CA THR A 30 8.12 25.61 0.95
C THR A 30 6.90 25.87 0.05
N ARG A 31 6.49 24.93 -0.78
CA ARG A 31 5.29 25.10 -1.61
C ARG A 31 4.06 25.21 -0.71
N PRO A 32 3.11 26.08 -1.05
CA PRO A 32 1.88 26.18 -0.26
C PRO A 32 1.13 24.84 -0.29
N LEU A 33 0.69 24.41 0.89
CA LEU A 33 -0.20 23.24 1.00
C LEU A 33 -1.45 23.51 0.16
N PRO A 34 -1.97 22.49 -0.54
CA PRO A 34 -3.28 22.60 -1.15
C PRO A 34 -4.30 23.00 -0.08
N PRO A 35 -5.34 23.78 -0.43
CA PRO A 35 -6.35 24.14 0.53
C PRO A 35 -6.93 22.88 1.17
N PRO A 36 -7.23 22.90 2.49
CA PRO A 36 -7.87 21.78 3.13
C PRO A 36 -9.17 21.47 2.39
N LEU A 37 -9.41 20.18 2.16
CA LEU A 37 -10.68 19.74 1.60
C LEU A 37 -11.79 20.26 2.52
N ILE A 38 -12.72 21.02 1.97
CA ILE A 38 -13.86 21.52 2.73
C ILE A 38 -14.76 20.30 2.95
N ASP A 39 -14.82 19.86 4.20
CA ASP A 39 -15.64 18.73 4.63
C ASP A 39 -17.13 19.09 4.52
N THR A 40 -17.68 18.93 3.34
CA THR A 40 -19.11 19.10 3.08
C THR A 40 -19.75 17.72 2.90
N LYS A 41 -21.03 17.61 3.22
CA LYS A 41 -21.78 16.37 3.00
C LYS A 41 -21.76 15.91 1.54
N ALA A 42 -21.63 16.84 0.59
CA ALA A 42 -21.46 16.55 -0.82
C ALA A 42 -20.10 15.89 -1.11
N ASP A 43 -19.03 16.32 -0.42
CA ASP A 43 -17.71 15.71 -0.52
C ASP A 43 -17.70 14.31 0.09
N GLU A 44 -18.36 14.10 1.24
CA GLU A 44 -18.52 12.77 1.84
C GLU A 44 -19.23 11.78 0.92
N ASP A 45 -20.29 12.21 0.24
CA ASP A 45 -21.03 11.36 -0.68
C ASP A 45 -20.21 11.07 -1.94
N GLN A 46 -19.44 12.04 -2.45
CA GLN A 46 -18.52 11.84 -3.56
C GLN A 46 -17.37 10.87 -3.19
N PHE A 47 -16.83 10.99 -1.98
CA PHE A 47 -15.77 10.08 -1.50
C PHE A 47 -16.24 8.63 -1.40
N LYS A 48 -17.46 8.40 -0.97
CA LYS A 48 -18.04 7.03 -0.92
C LYS A 48 -18.11 6.37 -2.29
N ASP A 49 -18.34 7.17 -3.34
CA ASP A 49 -18.55 6.66 -4.69
C ASP A 49 -17.26 6.56 -5.53
N THR A 50 -16.24 7.36 -5.23
CA THR A 50 -15.06 7.49 -6.09
C THR A 50 -13.74 7.16 -5.40
N ASP A 51 -13.61 7.40 -4.09
CA ASP A 51 -12.33 7.39 -3.39
C ASP A 51 -12.22 6.30 -2.31
N PRO A 52 -11.00 5.91 -1.94
CA PRO A 52 -10.76 5.14 -0.73
C PRO A 52 -10.91 6.04 0.50
N PHE A 53 -11.34 5.45 1.61
CA PHE A 53 -11.31 6.09 2.92
C PHE A 53 -9.95 5.83 3.59
N VAL A 54 -9.30 6.88 4.07
CA VAL A 54 -7.97 6.81 4.68
C VAL A 54 -8.00 7.33 6.10
N ASP A 55 -7.65 6.47 7.07
CA ASP A 55 -7.50 6.84 8.48
C ASP A 55 -6.01 7.06 8.79
N PRO A 56 -5.58 8.31 9.02
CA PRO A 56 -4.17 8.61 9.26
C PRO A 56 -3.70 8.19 10.68
N PRO A 57 -2.35 8.08 10.90
CA PRO A 57 -1.28 8.32 9.93
C PRO A 57 -1.04 7.14 8.99
N ILE A 58 -0.62 7.45 7.76
CA ILE A 58 -0.07 6.47 6.82
C ILE A 58 1.31 6.91 6.34
N SER A 59 2.19 5.97 6.04
CA SER A 59 3.55 6.23 5.56
C SER A 59 3.76 5.55 4.23
N ILE A 60 4.01 6.34 3.18
CA ILE A 60 4.26 5.84 1.83
C ILE A 60 5.60 6.40 1.37
N ASP A 61 6.47 5.53 0.84
CA ASP A 61 7.84 5.88 0.51
C ASP A 61 7.92 6.88 -0.66
N HIS A 62 7.56 6.47 -1.87
CA HIS A 62 7.58 7.34 -3.05
C HIS A 62 6.24 8.04 -3.30
N GLY A 63 5.14 7.35 -3.08
CA GLY A 63 3.78 7.84 -3.31
C GLY A 63 3.39 7.98 -4.78
N LEU A 64 4.15 7.37 -5.68
CA LEU A 64 3.94 7.43 -7.13
C LEU A 64 3.44 6.10 -7.70
N ASN A 65 3.78 5.00 -7.03
CA ASN A 65 3.47 3.64 -7.46
C ASN A 65 2.38 2.99 -6.59
N PHE A 66 1.61 3.77 -5.83
CA PHE A 66 0.54 3.27 -4.98
C PHE A 66 -0.82 3.65 -5.57
N LYS A 67 -1.64 2.65 -5.91
CA LYS A 67 -2.99 2.81 -6.48
C LYS A 67 -4.00 2.10 -5.60
N VAL A 68 -5.11 2.76 -5.32
CA VAL A 68 -6.17 2.23 -4.45
C VAL A 68 -7.52 2.42 -5.13
N GLY A 69 -8.32 1.36 -5.15
CA GLY A 69 -9.68 1.37 -5.67
C GLY A 69 -10.69 2.00 -4.70
N LYS A 70 -11.82 2.41 -5.25
CA LYS A 70 -12.92 3.05 -4.52
C LYS A 70 -13.51 2.14 -3.44
N GLY A 71 -14.08 2.74 -2.42
CA GLY A 71 -14.73 2.04 -1.30
C GLY A 71 -13.77 1.21 -0.44
N THR A 72 -12.45 1.35 -0.65
CA THR A 72 -11.43 0.68 0.16
C THR A 72 -11.14 1.50 1.42
N PHE A 73 -11.00 0.81 2.55
CA PHE A 73 -10.64 1.41 3.83
C PHE A 73 -9.19 1.12 4.17
N LEU A 74 -8.36 2.15 4.22
CA LEU A 74 -6.97 2.11 4.66
C LEU A 74 -6.90 2.60 6.10
N ASN A 75 -6.63 1.68 7.02
CA ASN A 75 -6.58 1.97 8.45
C ASN A 75 -5.25 2.61 8.87
N PHE A 76 -5.19 3.19 10.07
CA PHE A 76 -4.05 3.92 10.58
C PHE A 76 -2.77 3.06 10.70
N ASN A 77 -1.62 3.73 10.64
CA ASN A 77 -0.27 3.14 10.64
C ASN A 77 -0.03 2.17 9.47
N LEU A 78 -0.68 2.38 8.33
CA LEU A 78 -0.33 1.68 7.11
C LEU A 78 1.04 2.16 6.62
N ILE A 79 1.93 1.21 6.31
CA ILE A 79 3.26 1.45 5.74
C ILE A 79 3.31 0.83 4.34
N VAL A 80 3.72 1.61 3.34
CA VAL A 80 3.87 1.13 1.96
C VAL A 80 5.22 1.54 1.40
N LEU A 81 6.07 0.56 1.08
CA LEU A 81 7.29 0.77 0.31
C LEU A 81 6.98 0.50 -1.16
N ASP A 82 6.61 1.56 -1.88
CA ASP A 82 6.16 1.50 -3.28
C ASP A 82 7.30 1.71 -4.28
N THR A 83 8.44 1.03 -4.08
CA THR A 83 9.55 0.97 -5.04
C THR A 83 9.08 0.42 -6.39
N CYS A 84 8.14 -0.53 -6.39
CA CYS A 84 7.39 -0.99 -7.56
C CYS A 84 5.89 -0.77 -7.36
N LEU A 85 5.11 -1.03 -8.41
CA LEU A 85 3.66 -0.82 -8.38
C LEU A 85 2.99 -1.66 -7.28
N VAL A 86 2.24 -0.98 -6.43
CA VAL A 86 1.35 -1.56 -5.42
C VAL A 86 -0.09 -1.20 -5.80
N THR A 87 -0.91 -2.19 -6.10
CA THR A 87 -2.32 -1.99 -6.43
C THR A 87 -3.22 -2.63 -5.40
N ILE A 88 -4.16 -1.85 -4.92
CA ILE A 88 -5.25 -2.29 -4.04
C ILE A 88 -6.55 -2.14 -4.83
N GLY A 89 -7.32 -3.19 -4.88
CA GLY A 89 -8.62 -3.24 -5.54
C GLY A 89 -9.69 -2.41 -4.86
N GLU A 90 -10.93 -2.62 -5.27
CA GLU A 90 -12.10 -1.96 -4.70
C GLU A 90 -12.62 -2.70 -3.45
N ARG A 91 -13.22 -1.98 -2.51
CA ARG A 91 -13.88 -2.51 -1.30
C ARG A 91 -12.97 -3.40 -0.45
N VAL A 92 -11.68 -3.11 -0.44
CA VAL A 92 -10.71 -3.79 0.41
C VAL A 92 -10.73 -3.18 1.81
N LEU A 93 -10.70 -4.02 2.84
CA LEU A 93 -10.64 -3.55 4.23
C LEU A 93 -9.29 -3.87 4.84
N PHE A 94 -8.58 -2.84 5.28
CA PHE A 94 -7.33 -2.98 6.03
C PHE A 94 -7.54 -2.80 7.52
N GLY A 95 -7.00 -3.72 8.32
CA GLY A 95 -6.80 -3.51 9.74
C GLY A 95 -5.63 -2.54 10.01
N PRO A 96 -5.43 -2.11 11.26
CA PRO A 96 -4.34 -1.20 11.62
C PRO A 96 -2.96 -1.87 11.53
N ASN A 97 -1.91 -1.05 11.40
CA ASN A 97 -0.50 -1.48 11.41
C ASN A 97 -0.14 -2.47 10.29
N VAL A 98 -0.78 -2.41 9.14
CA VAL A 98 -0.41 -3.24 7.99
C VAL A 98 0.83 -2.66 7.32
N SER A 99 1.73 -3.54 6.82
CA SER A 99 2.93 -3.14 6.09
C SER A 99 2.99 -3.86 4.75
N ILE A 100 3.21 -3.09 3.68
CA ILE A 100 3.38 -3.59 2.31
C ILE A 100 4.79 -3.25 1.85
N TYR A 101 5.62 -4.26 1.60
CA TYR A 101 7.00 -4.10 1.19
C TYR A 101 7.18 -4.50 -0.26
N GLY A 102 7.02 -3.54 -1.18
CA GLY A 102 7.35 -3.72 -2.60
C GLY A 102 8.85 -3.72 -2.88
N ALA A 103 9.64 -3.22 -1.94
CA ALA A 103 11.10 -3.18 -2.00
C ALA A 103 11.75 -4.49 -1.56
N THR A 104 12.93 -4.80 -2.09
CA THR A 104 13.76 -5.92 -1.67
C THR A 104 15.23 -5.63 -1.96
N HIS A 105 16.12 -6.36 -1.30
CA HIS A 105 17.57 -6.30 -1.51
C HIS A 105 18.14 -7.67 -1.85
N PRO A 106 19.29 -7.73 -2.55
CA PRO A 106 19.98 -8.99 -2.80
C PRO A 106 20.31 -9.73 -1.51
N MET A 107 20.09 -11.05 -1.50
CA MET A 107 20.41 -11.90 -0.35
C MET A 107 21.93 -12.05 -0.16
N ASP A 108 22.70 -12.06 -1.26
CA ASP A 108 24.16 -12.09 -1.22
C ASP A 108 24.73 -10.76 -0.68
N PRO A 109 25.44 -10.77 0.45
CA PRO A 109 26.01 -9.55 1.04
C PRO A 109 27.07 -8.90 0.14
N ALA A 110 27.76 -9.67 -0.70
CA ALA A 110 28.75 -9.15 -1.65
C ALA A 110 28.11 -8.34 -2.79
N VAL A 111 26.86 -8.63 -3.11
CA VAL A 111 26.04 -7.87 -4.08
C VAL A 111 25.29 -6.74 -3.39
N ARG A 112 24.76 -6.97 -2.19
CA ARG A 112 23.95 -6.00 -1.44
C ARG A 112 24.71 -4.74 -1.04
N ARG A 113 25.94 -4.83 -0.58
CA ARG A 113 26.89 -3.74 -0.25
C ARG A 113 26.29 -2.47 0.40
N GLY A 114 25.29 -2.60 1.24
CA GLY A 114 24.64 -1.46 1.90
C GLY A 114 24.07 -0.45 0.88
N LEU A 115 24.40 0.82 1.01
CA LEU A 115 23.89 1.89 0.13
C LEU A 115 24.52 1.91 -1.28
N GLU A 116 25.60 1.18 -1.49
CA GLU A 116 26.28 1.12 -2.80
C GLU A 116 25.68 0.04 -3.73
N GLY A 117 24.97 -0.89 -3.16
CA GLY A 117 24.39 -2.00 -3.91
C GLY A 117 23.05 -1.65 -4.55
N PRO A 118 22.56 -2.52 -5.45
CA PRO A 118 21.28 -2.30 -6.11
C PRO A 118 20.12 -2.50 -5.13
N GLU A 119 19.08 -1.69 -5.27
CA GLU A 119 17.77 -1.94 -4.74
C GLU A 119 16.88 -2.53 -5.85
N ALA A 120 16.05 -3.47 -5.50
CA ALA A 120 15.10 -4.08 -6.40
C ALA A 120 13.71 -4.10 -5.76
N GLY A 121 12.68 -4.33 -6.57
CA GLY A 121 11.32 -4.47 -6.08
C GLY A 121 10.52 -5.42 -6.95
N LYS A 122 9.35 -5.79 -6.43
CA LYS A 122 8.33 -6.54 -7.18
C LYS A 122 6.98 -5.93 -6.88
N GLU A 123 6.12 -5.98 -7.89
CA GLU A 123 4.75 -5.50 -7.78
C GLU A 123 3.97 -6.28 -6.71
N VAL A 124 3.08 -5.58 -6.00
CA VAL A 124 2.15 -6.19 -5.05
C VAL A 124 0.73 -5.89 -5.50
N HIS A 125 -0.12 -6.90 -5.53
CA HIS A 125 -1.50 -6.77 -5.95
C HIS A 125 -2.45 -7.36 -4.91
N VAL A 126 -3.37 -6.55 -4.40
CA VAL A 126 -4.51 -6.97 -3.61
C VAL A 126 -5.75 -6.75 -4.47
N GLU A 127 -6.48 -7.80 -4.75
CA GLU A 127 -7.69 -7.73 -5.58
C GLU A 127 -8.89 -7.22 -4.77
N ASP A 128 -10.07 -7.11 -5.43
CA ASP A 128 -11.28 -6.57 -4.81
C ASP A 128 -11.81 -7.45 -3.66
N ASP A 129 -12.59 -6.83 -2.77
CA ASP A 129 -13.34 -7.50 -1.70
C ASP A 129 -12.45 -8.28 -0.70
N VAL A 130 -11.17 -7.93 -0.57
CA VAL A 130 -10.22 -8.57 0.35
C VAL A 130 -10.31 -7.96 1.74
N TRP A 131 -10.18 -8.78 2.78
CA TRP A 131 -10.00 -8.33 4.15
C TRP A 131 -8.59 -8.67 4.67
N ILE A 132 -7.82 -7.64 5.00
CA ILE A 132 -6.47 -7.75 5.60
C ILE A 132 -6.58 -7.43 7.09
N GLY A 133 -6.30 -8.40 7.94
CA GLY A 133 -6.26 -8.23 9.39
C GLY A 133 -5.16 -7.27 9.86
N GLY A 134 -5.25 -6.82 11.11
CA GLY A 134 -4.24 -5.91 11.68
C GLY A 134 -2.85 -6.54 11.77
N SER A 135 -1.80 -5.72 11.68
CA SER A 135 -0.39 -6.13 11.79
C SER A 135 0.05 -7.19 10.77
N VAL A 136 -0.61 -7.23 9.61
CA VAL A 136 -0.21 -8.09 8.48
C VAL A 136 0.97 -7.47 7.75
N ILE A 137 1.92 -8.31 7.33
CA ILE A 137 3.05 -7.93 6.48
C ILE A 137 2.89 -8.60 5.12
N ILE A 138 2.90 -7.81 4.04
CA ILE A 138 2.81 -8.30 2.66
C ILE A 138 4.15 -8.04 1.97
N LEU A 139 4.80 -9.10 1.47
CA LEU A 139 6.11 -9.00 0.85
C LEU A 139 6.03 -8.75 -0.66
N ALA A 140 7.16 -8.35 -1.22
CA ALA A 140 7.33 -8.06 -2.64
C ALA A 140 6.97 -9.28 -3.53
N GLY A 141 6.19 -9.04 -4.57
CA GLY A 141 5.76 -10.06 -5.52
C GLY A 141 4.48 -10.81 -5.13
N VAL A 142 3.83 -10.42 -4.05
CA VAL A 142 2.59 -11.06 -3.57
C VAL A 142 1.39 -10.58 -4.39
N ARG A 143 0.49 -11.51 -4.70
CA ARG A 143 -0.86 -11.26 -5.19
C ARG A 143 -1.85 -11.92 -4.25
N ILE A 144 -2.81 -11.16 -3.73
CA ILE A 144 -3.92 -11.64 -2.90
C ILE A 144 -5.19 -11.60 -3.74
N GLY A 145 -5.77 -12.77 -3.98
CA GLY A 145 -6.95 -12.95 -4.83
C GLY A 145 -8.22 -12.36 -4.24
N ARG A 146 -9.17 -12.06 -5.11
CA ARG A 146 -10.47 -11.46 -4.78
C ARG A 146 -11.18 -12.21 -3.65
N GLY A 147 -11.76 -11.47 -2.71
CA GLY A 147 -12.56 -12.03 -1.62
C GLY A 147 -11.78 -12.80 -0.57
N SER A 148 -10.44 -12.78 -0.60
CA SER A 148 -9.61 -13.44 0.40
C SER A 148 -9.67 -12.74 1.75
N THR A 149 -9.44 -13.50 2.82
CA THR A 149 -9.28 -12.96 4.18
C THR A 149 -7.91 -13.35 4.70
N VAL A 150 -7.11 -12.36 5.10
CA VAL A 150 -5.79 -12.54 5.72
C VAL A 150 -5.89 -12.30 7.22
N GLY A 151 -5.60 -13.32 8.03
CA GLY A 151 -5.64 -13.23 9.48
C GLY A 151 -4.63 -12.21 10.04
N ALA A 152 -4.99 -11.55 11.15
CA ALA A 152 -4.12 -10.58 11.81
C ALA A 152 -2.77 -11.21 12.20
N GLY A 153 -1.68 -10.41 12.09
CA GLY A 153 -0.32 -10.82 12.40
C GLY A 153 0.32 -11.77 11.38
N SER A 154 -0.32 -12.03 10.23
CA SER A 154 0.24 -12.91 9.20
C SER A 154 1.36 -12.23 8.41
N VAL A 155 2.35 -13.02 7.95
CA VAL A 155 3.33 -12.61 6.95
C VAL A 155 3.04 -13.32 5.65
N VAL A 156 2.62 -12.56 4.63
CA VAL A 156 2.26 -13.08 3.31
C VAL A 156 3.49 -13.02 2.41
N THR A 157 4.03 -14.18 2.04
CA THR A 157 5.31 -14.31 1.31
C THR A 157 5.16 -14.78 -0.12
N ARG A 158 3.98 -15.28 -0.49
CA ARG A 158 3.68 -15.86 -1.81
C ARG A 158 2.31 -15.42 -2.31
N VAL A 159 2.04 -15.76 -3.56
CA VAL A 159 0.75 -15.49 -4.22
C VAL A 159 -0.34 -16.35 -3.59
N CYS A 160 -1.38 -15.69 -3.10
CA CYS A 160 -2.60 -16.34 -2.59
C CYS A 160 -3.72 -16.20 -3.63
N LEU A 161 -3.96 -17.26 -4.40
CA LEU A 161 -5.04 -17.32 -5.38
C LEU A 161 -6.23 -18.05 -4.77
N PHE A 162 -7.33 -17.36 -4.51
CA PHE A 162 -8.66 -17.86 -4.05
C PHE A 162 -8.99 -17.85 -2.55
N LEU A 163 -10.30 -17.67 -2.32
CA LEU A 163 -11.12 -17.84 -1.13
C LEU A 163 -10.54 -18.87 -0.11
N SER A 164 -9.51 -18.53 0.58
CA SER A 164 -9.07 -19.33 1.71
C SER A 164 -9.15 -18.47 2.97
N PHE A 165 -9.93 -18.93 3.93
CA PHE A 165 -9.81 -18.45 5.29
C PHE A 165 -8.41 -18.82 5.77
N LEU A 166 -7.46 -17.89 5.65
CA LEU A 166 -6.11 -18.04 6.19
C LEU A 166 -6.19 -17.84 7.70
N SER A 167 -6.59 -18.92 8.39
CA SER A 167 -6.74 -18.93 9.84
C SER A 167 -5.38 -19.11 10.54
N TYR A 168 -5.07 -18.19 11.45
CA TYR A 168 -4.16 -18.34 12.59
C TYR A 168 -2.88 -19.17 12.39
N ARG A 169 -2.04 -18.79 11.44
CA ARG A 169 -0.68 -19.32 11.41
C ARG A 169 0.30 -18.17 11.16
N TRP A 170 1.34 -18.11 11.96
CA TRP A 170 2.37 -17.05 11.94
C TRP A 170 3.12 -16.94 10.60
N TYR A 171 2.89 -17.88 9.70
CA TYR A 171 3.50 -17.97 8.40
C TYR A 171 2.49 -18.52 7.39
N VAL A 172 2.17 -17.76 6.37
CA VAL A 172 1.23 -18.17 5.32
C VAL A 172 2.04 -18.65 4.13
N ASP A 173 2.21 -19.96 4.01
CA ASP A 173 2.53 -20.63 2.75
C ASP A 173 1.21 -20.89 2.01
N CYS A 174 0.93 -20.09 0.97
CA CYS A 174 -0.16 -20.35 0.04
C CYS A 174 0.27 -21.28 -1.08
#